data_d7054a6afb613e8fce2070d19ddca31a
#
_entry.id   d7054a6afb613e8fce2070d19ddca31a
#
_cell.length_a   1.000
_cell.length_b   1.000
_cell.length_c   1.000
_cell.angle_alpha   90.00
_cell.angle_beta   90.00
_cell.angle_gamma   90.00
#
_symmetry.space_group_name_H-M   'P 1'
#
loop_
_entity.id
_entity.type
_entity.pdbx_description
1 polymer ?
#
loop_
_entity_poly.entity_id
_entity_poly.type
_entity_poly.pdbx_seq_one_letter_code
_entity_poly.pdbx_strand_id
1 'polypeptide(L)'
;MVKDKSNVVLVTGATGGIGKSIVNKYSRQGFTLAIADKDEEQANKLVHEINHGNGKAMAFPGDLLDQNYCDRLANEVQKKLGRIDILINNAGLMRRGDITQTSDEDYDLSMKINVEAPFRLIRAAIPLMAEAGGGSIVNVSSCWGINPGPNHLIYCTTKAALAAMTKCLGRDHAHQNIRINAVCPNEVNTPMLRTGFEIRGLNPDDAIEELNQSVPIGHIAEPEEIANVVSFLSSDEARYICGSLVEINGGKAVY
;
A
#
# COMPACT_ATOMS: atom_id res chain seq x y z
N MET A 1 16.68 32.34 -0.43
CA MET A 1 16.94 31.03 -1.01
C MET A 1 15.88 30.08 -0.49
N VAL A 2 14.86 29.78 -1.28
CA VAL A 2 13.87 28.73 -0.97
C VAL A 2 14.66 27.42 -1.06
N LYS A 3 14.86 26.72 0.05
CA LYS A 3 15.35 25.34 0.02
C LYS A 3 14.31 24.53 -0.73
N ASP A 4 14.70 24.00 -1.86
CA ASP A 4 13.94 23.05 -2.66
C ASP A 4 13.74 21.80 -1.80
N LYS A 5 12.66 21.80 -0.99
CA LYS A 5 12.29 20.64 -0.17
C LYS A 5 11.63 19.66 -1.13
N SER A 6 12.39 18.68 -1.60
CA SER A 6 11.79 17.58 -2.37
C SER A 6 10.65 16.96 -1.55
N ASN A 7 9.51 16.72 -2.19
CA ASN A 7 8.34 16.09 -1.57
C ASN A 7 8.70 14.72 -0.99
N VAL A 8 8.12 14.37 0.15
CA VAL A 8 8.43 13.15 0.91
C VAL A 8 7.28 12.16 0.79
N VAL A 9 7.63 10.93 0.41
CA VAL A 9 6.70 9.79 0.33
C VAL A 9 7.04 8.76 1.39
N LEU A 10 6.08 8.46 2.27
CA LEU A 10 6.17 7.36 3.22
C LEU A 10 5.47 6.13 2.65
N VAL A 11 6.20 5.03 2.52
CA VAL A 11 5.67 3.75 2.00
C VAL A 11 5.84 2.67 3.05
N THR A 12 4.75 1.98 3.41
CA THR A 12 4.77 0.80 4.29
C THR A 12 4.83 -0.50 3.49
N GLY A 13 5.49 -1.54 4.03
CA GLY A 13 5.73 -2.78 3.29
C GLY A 13 6.54 -2.52 2.02
N ALA A 14 7.49 -1.61 2.13
CA ALA A 14 8.20 -1.02 1.01
C ALA A 14 9.13 -1.99 0.28
N THR A 15 9.55 -3.08 0.94
CA THR A 15 10.45 -4.11 0.36
C THR A 15 9.67 -5.22 -0.37
N GLY A 16 8.34 -5.30 -0.18
CA GLY A 16 7.48 -6.25 -0.88
C GLY A 16 7.31 -5.94 -2.38
N GLY A 17 6.73 -6.86 -3.15
CA GLY A 17 6.63 -6.75 -4.61
C GLY A 17 6.03 -5.43 -5.09
N ILE A 18 4.81 -5.09 -4.67
CA ILE A 18 4.14 -3.82 -5.01
C ILE A 18 4.90 -2.65 -4.37
N GLY A 19 5.29 -2.77 -3.09
CA GLY A 19 5.99 -1.72 -2.35
C GLY A 19 7.29 -1.28 -3.02
N LYS A 20 8.12 -2.24 -3.45
CA LYS A 20 9.38 -1.97 -4.16
C LYS A 20 9.14 -1.24 -5.50
N SER A 21 8.11 -1.62 -6.24
CA SER A 21 7.74 -0.94 -7.49
C SER A 21 7.25 0.49 -7.24
N ILE A 22 6.46 0.71 -6.19
CA ILE A 22 6.04 2.06 -5.77
C ILE A 22 7.25 2.91 -5.42
N VAL A 23 8.14 2.40 -4.56
CA VAL A 23 9.37 3.08 -4.15
C VAL A 23 10.22 3.46 -5.36
N ASN A 24 10.45 2.53 -6.28
CA ASN A 24 11.21 2.79 -7.50
C ASN A 24 10.55 3.84 -8.40
N LYS A 25 9.22 3.83 -8.51
CA LYS A 25 8.47 4.83 -9.28
C LYS A 25 8.70 6.24 -8.75
N TYR A 26 8.53 6.45 -7.45
CA TYR A 26 8.73 7.76 -6.83
C TYR A 26 10.21 8.19 -6.80
N SER A 27 11.14 7.26 -6.66
CA SER A 27 12.58 7.54 -6.77
C SER A 27 12.94 8.14 -8.13
N ARG A 28 12.45 7.53 -9.23
CA ARG A 28 12.63 8.04 -10.60
C ARG A 28 11.99 9.40 -10.82
N GLN A 29 10.98 9.77 -10.05
CA GLN A 29 10.32 11.07 -10.07
C GLN A 29 11.00 12.13 -9.18
N GLY A 30 12.08 11.77 -8.47
CA GLY A 30 12.87 12.69 -7.65
C GLY A 30 12.33 12.96 -6.24
N PHE A 31 11.39 12.15 -5.77
CA PHE A 31 10.87 12.26 -4.40
C PHE A 31 11.89 11.76 -3.37
N THR A 32 11.82 12.29 -2.15
CA THR A 32 12.50 11.73 -0.98
C THR A 32 11.64 10.63 -0.38
N LEU A 33 12.23 9.47 -0.09
CA LEU A 33 11.52 8.26 0.30
C LEU A 33 11.77 7.90 1.76
N ALA A 34 10.69 7.74 2.52
CA ALA A 34 10.69 7.10 3.82
C ALA A 34 10.25 5.64 3.63
N ILE A 35 11.19 4.71 3.80
CA ILE A 35 11.01 3.28 3.56
C ILE A 35 10.69 2.58 4.87
N ALA A 36 9.42 2.24 5.10
CA ALA A 36 8.97 1.56 6.29
C ALA A 36 8.70 0.08 6.02
N ASP A 37 9.46 -0.78 6.68
CA ASP A 37 9.31 -2.23 6.60
C ASP A 37 9.78 -2.89 7.90
N LYS A 38 9.27 -4.10 8.18
CA LYS A 38 9.74 -4.89 9.32
C LYS A 38 11.08 -5.58 9.06
N ASP A 39 11.39 -5.83 7.79
CA ASP A 39 12.68 -6.38 7.37
C ASP A 39 13.70 -5.24 7.23
N GLU A 40 14.42 -4.98 8.31
CA GLU A 40 15.42 -3.91 8.38
C GLU A 40 16.54 -4.09 7.37
N GLU A 41 16.98 -5.32 7.13
CA GLU A 41 18.06 -5.62 6.18
C GLU A 41 17.63 -5.26 4.74
N GLN A 42 16.46 -5.72 4.32
CA GLN A 42 15.93 -5.41 3.00
C GLN A 42 15.60 -3.92 2.85
N ALA A 43 15.09 -3.26 3.89
CA ALA A 43 14.85 -1.82 3.88
C ALA A 43 16.15 -1.03 3.69
N ASN A 44 17.21 -1.36 4.43
CA ASN A 44 18.52 -0.73 4.30
C ASN A 44 19.16 -1.00 2.93
N LYS A 45 19.04 -2.22 2.40
CA LYS A 45 19.50 -2.56 1.06
C LYS A 45 18.80 -1.71 -0.01
N LEU A 46 17.48 -1.58 0.07
CA LEU A 46 16.71 -0.76 -0.88
C LEU A 46 17.10 0.72 -0.79
N VAL A 47 17.30 1.24 0.42
CA VAL A 47 17.81 2.61 0.64
C VAL A 47 19.18 2.80 -0.03
N HIS A 48 20.08 1.84 0.14
CA HIS A 48 21.40 1.88 -0.47
C HIS A 48 21.30 1.89 -2.02
N GLU A 49 20.49 1.00 -2.61
CA GLU A 49 20.24 0.94 -4.05
C GLU A 49 19.75 2.29 -4.60
N ILE A 50 18.78 2.92 -3.92
CA ILE A 50 18.20 4.20 -4.32
C ILE A 50 19.21 5.33 -4.23
N ASN A 51 19.92 5.43 -3.10
CA ASN A 51 20.88 6.52 -2.87
C ASN A 51 22.10 6.43 -3.80
N HIS A 52 22.54 5.23 -4.17
CA HIS A 52 23.56 5.02 -5.21
C HIS A 52 23.10 5.44 -6.62
N GLY A 53 21.79 5.32 -6.89
CA GLY A 53 21.16 5.76 -8.14
C GLY A 53 20.79 7.25 -8.19
N ASN A 54 21.41 8.09 -7.33
CA ASN A 54 21.12 9.52 -7.18
C ASN A 54 19.72 9.85 -6.65
N GLY A 55 18.97 8.88 -6.10
CA GLY A 55 17.75 9.11 -5.36
C GLY A 55 18.01 9.57 -3.93
N LYS A 56 16.94 9.78 -3.16
CA LYS A 56 17.01 10.14 -1.74
C LYS A 56 16.07 9.23 -0.95
N ALA A 57 16.62 8.39 -0.10
CA ALA A 57 15.83 7.48 0.73
C ALA A 57 16.41 7.34 2.14
N MET A 58 15.55 7.05 3.10
CA MET A 58 15.89 6.71 4.48
C MET A 58 15.02 5.56 4.97
N ALA A 59 15.61 4.59 5.67
CA ALA A 59 14.89 3.50 6.28
C ALA A 59 14.26 3.90 7.62
N PHE A 60 13.06 3.38 7.84
CA PHE A 60 12.30 3.46 9.08
C PHE A 60 11.85 2.04 9.45
N PRO A 61 12.77 1.18 9.93
CA PRO A 61 12.44 -0.20 10.23
C PRO A 61 11.52 -0.31 11.45
N GLY A 62 10.56 -1.24 11.40
CA GLY A 62 9.67 -1.55 12.50
C GLY A 62 8.48 -2.39 12.10
N ASP A 63 7.87 -3.02 13.10
CA ASP A 63 6.72 -3.91 12.89
C ASP A 63 5.41 -3.13 13.07
N LEU A 64 4.53 -3.22 12.08
CA LEU A 64 3.19 -2.63 12.14
C LEU A 64 2.25 -3.31 13.15
N LEU A 65 2.66 -4.45 13.72
CA LEU A 65 2.00 -5.04 14.89
C LEU A 65 2.26 -4.24 16.17
N ASP A 66 3.36 -3.47 16.23
CA ASP A 66 3.63 -2.55 17.32
C ASP A 66 2.83 -1.25 17.12
N GLN A 67 1.80 -1.07 17.93
CA GLN A 67 0.97 0.14 17.92
C GLN A 67 1.77 1.41 18.16
N ASN A 68 2.79 1.35 19.04
CA ASN A 68 3.64 2.50 19.32
C ASN A 68 4.49 2.88 18.10
N TYR A 69 4.95 1.88 17.33
CA TYR A 69 5.63 2.14 16.07
C TYR A 69 4.71 2.86 15.09
N CYS A 70 3.48 2.37 14.88
CA CYS A 70 2.51 3.01 14.00
C CYS A 70 2.19 4.45 14.41
N ASP A 71 1.99 4.70 15.72
CA ASP A 71 1.62 6.02 16.23
C ASP A 71 2.78 7.04 16.12
N ARG A 72 4.05 6.61 16.19
CA ARG A 72 5.21 7.51 16.12
C ARG A 72 5.81 7.65 14.71
N LEU A 73 5.59 6.69 13.79
CA LEU A 73 6.27 6.64 12.49
C LEU A 73 6.13 7.94 11.68
N ALA A 74 4.92 8.47 11.56
CA ALA A 74 4.68 9.72 10.84
C ALA A 74 5.46 10.90 11.43
N ASN A 75 5.49 11.02 12.76
CA ASN A 75 6.24 12.05 13.46
C ASN A 75 7.76 11.88 13.30
N GLU A 76 8.26 10.64 13.28
CA GLU A 76 9.68 10.36 13.03
C GLU A 76 10.09 10.75 11.61
N VAL A 77 9.26 10.44 10.62
CA VAL A 77 9.48 10.86 9.23
C VAL A 77 9.49 12.40 9.13
N GLN A 78 8.49 13.06 9.71
CA GLN A 78 8.43 14.52 9.78
C GLN A 78 9.69 15.10 10.42
N LYS A 79 10.15 14.54 11.54
CA LYS A 79 11.36 15.00 12.26
C LYS A 79 12.64 14.84 11.45
N LYS A 80 12.80 13.71 10.73
CA LYS A 80 14.03 13.38 10.02
C LYS A 80 14.06 13.94 8.59
N LEU A 81 12.92 13.97 7.88
CA LEU A 81 12.82 14.40 6.50
C LEU A 81 12.13 15.76 6.31
N GLY A 82 11.54 16.30 7.38
CA GLY A 82 10.99 17.65 7.44
C GLY A 82 9.54 17.79 7.01
N ARG A 83 8.94 16.78 6.37
CA ARG A 83 7.53 16.78 5.91
C ARG A 83 7.06 15.38 5.54
N ILE A 84 5.75 15.23 5.35
CA ILE A 84 5.12 14.09 4.67
C ILE A 84 4.11 14.65 3.68
N ASP A 85 4.30 14.40 2.40
CA ASP A 85 3.38 14.83 1.34
C ASP A 85 2.47 13.69 0.89
N ILE A 86 3.01 12.48 0.89
CA ILE A 86 2.32 11.29 0.42
C ILE A 86 2.52 10.17 1.42
N LEU A 87 1.42 9.52 1.81
CA LEU A 87 1.43 8.27 2.59
C LEU A 87 0.86 7.14 1.74
N ILE A 88 1.62 6.06 1.57
CA ILE A 88 1.18 4.84 0.90
C ILE A 88 1.07 3.71 1.92
N ASN A 89 -0.15 3.36 2.27
CA ASN A 89 -0.45 2.18 3.09
C ASN A 89 -0.49 0.95 2.18
N ASN A 90 0.68 0.37 1.92
CA ASN A 90 0.85 -0.79 1.05
C ASN A 90 1.04 -2.09 1.84
N ALA A 91 1.57 -2.04 3.04
CA ALA A 91 1.72 -3.22 3.86
C ALA A 91 0.39 -3.96 4.04
N GLY A 92 0.44 -5.26 3.93
CA GLY A 92 -0.74 -6.11 4.10
C GLY A 92 -0.37 -7.58 4.07
N LEU A 93 -1.27 -8.40 4.56
CA LEU A 93 -1.15 -9.85 4.51
C LEU A 93 -2.47 -10.49 4.09
N MET A 94 -2.39 -11.71 3.59
CA MET A 94 -3.52 -12.52 3.22
C MET A 94 -3.54 -13.78 4.08
N ARG A 95 -4.71 -14.08 4.67
CA ARG A 95 -5.03 -15.35 5.29
C ARG A 95 -6.20 -15.98 4.54
N ARG A 96 -6.14 -17.28 4.37
CA ARG A 96 -7.14 -18.07 3.64
C ARG A 96 -7.95 -18.88 4.65
N GLY A 97 -9.17 -19.18 4.28
CA GLY A 97 -10.10 -20.01 5.03
C GLY A 97 -11.50 -19.43 5.04
N ASP A 98 -12.49 -20.32 5.26
CA ASP A 98 -13.84 -19.93 5.60
C ASP A 98 -13.94 -19.59 7.11
N ILE A 99 -15.15 -19.36 7.62
CA ILE A 99 -15.36 -18.99 9.03
C ILE A 99 -14.92 -20.08 10.01
N THR A 100 -15.03 -21.34 9.63
CA THR A 100 -14.68 -22.48 10.50
C THR A 100 -13.18 -22.78 10.50
N GLN A 101 -12.45 -22.28 9.51
CA GLN A 101 -11.01 -22.47 9.32
C GLN A 101 -10.19 -21.24 9.77
N THR A 102 -10.84 -20.08 9.93
CA THR A 102 -10.16 -18.84 10.36
C THR A 102 -9.94 -18.90 11.87
N SER A 103 -8.67 -18.99 12.29
CA SER A 103 -8.31 -18.96 13.71
C SER A 103 -8.40 -17.53 14.29
N ASP A 104 -8.53 -17.43 15.62
CA ASP A 104 -8.48 -16.14 16.31
C ASP A 104 -7.14 -15.42 16.05
N GLU A 105 -6.04 -16.16 15.93
CA GLU A 105 -4.72 -15.60 15.61
C GLU A 105 -4.69 -14.99 14.20
N ASP A 106 -5.23 -15.69 13.19
CA ASP A 106 -5.31 -15.18 11.82
C ASP A 106 -6.25 -13.97 11.72
N TYR A 107 -7.36 -13.99 12.48
CA TYR A 107 -8.26 -12.85 12.60
C TYR A 107 -7.54 -11.63 13.18
N ASP A 108 -6.93 -11.76 14.36
CA ASP A 108 -6.24 -10.68 15.06
C ASP A 108 -5.09 -10.11 14.22
N LEU A 109 -4.26 -10.97 13.63
CA LEU A 109 -3.14 -10.58 12.79
C LEU A 109 -3.62 -9.81 11.56
N SER A 110 -4.68 -10.30 10.90
CA SER A 110 -5.24 -9.65 9.71
C SER A 110 -5.85 -8.28 10.04
N MET A 111 -6.59 -8.18 11.14
CA MET A 111 -7.16 -6.92 11.60
C MET A 111 -6.08 -5.90 11.97
N LYS A 112 -5.04 -6.33 12.70
CA LYS A 112 -3.94 -5.44 13.11
C LYS A 112 -3.18 -4.88 11.91
N ILE A 113 -2.78 -5.72 10.96
CA ILE A 113 -1.96 -5.28 9.82
C ILE A 113 -2.79 -4.55 8.76
N ASN A 114 -3.94 -5.11 8.36
CA ASN A 114 -4.68 -4.58 7.21
C ASN A 114 -5.63 -3.42 7.57
N VAL A 115 -6.00 -3.26 8.85
CA VAL A 115 -6.99 -2.25 9.29
C VAL A 115 -6.41 -1.31 10.34
N GLU A 116 -5.92 -1.84 11.47
CA GLU A 116 -5.48 -1.01 12.59
C GLU A 116 -4.21 -0.20 12.25
N ALA A 117 -3.22 -0.81 11.60
CA ALA A 117 -2.01 -0.11 11.23
C ALA A 117 -2.27 1.06 10.27
N PRO A 118 -2.99 0.90 9.14
CA PRO A 118 -3.39 2.04 8.31
C PRO A 118 -4.19 3.10 9.08
N PHE A 119 -5.13 2.71 9.93
CA PHE A 119 -5.89 3.64 10.76
C PHE A 119 -4.98 4.52 11.62
N ARG A 120 -4.02 3.90 12.33
CA ARG A 120 -3.07 4.62 13.21
C ARG A 120 -2.15 5.54 12.41
N LEU A 121 -1.60 5.05 11.31
CA LEU A 121 -0.71 5.82 10.44
C LEU A 121 -1.42 7.03 9.82
N ILE A 122 -2.65 6.86 9.33
CA ILE A 122 -3.46 7.94 8.77
C ILE A 122 -3.79 8.97 9.86
N ARG A 123 -4.21 8.52 11.04
CA ARG A 123 -4.49 9.40 12.19
C ARG A 123 -3.28 10.25 12.59
N ALA A 124 -2.08 9.67 12.55
CA ALA A 124 -0.84 10.38 12.86
C ALA A 124 -0.39 11.32 11.72
N ALA A 125 -0.62 10.95 10.45
CA ALA A 125 -0.16 11.72 9.29
C ALA A 125 -1.06 12.92 8.96
N ILE A 126 -2.36 12.81 9.11
CA ILE A 126 -3.32 13.88 8.75
C ILE A 126 -3.00 15.23 9.38
N PRO A 127 -2.74 15.36 10.70
CA PRO A 127 -2.42 16.66 11.29
C PRO A 127 -1.15 17.28 10.69
N LEU A 128 -0.12 16.46 10.41
CA LEU A 128 1.14 16.90 9.81
C LEU A 128 0.95 17.37 8.38
N MET A 129 0.14 16.66 7.59
CA MET A 129 -0.22 17.04 6.22
C MET A 129 -1.05 18.32 6.20
N ALA A 130 -2.03 18.44 7.10
CA ALA A 130 -2.88 19.65 7.19
C ALA A 130 -2.05 20.89 7.53
N GLU A 131 -1.12 20.79 8.48
CA GLU A 131 -0.19 21.87 8.83
C GLU A 131 0.73 22.25 7.65
N ALA A 132 1.11 21.25 6.82
CA ALA A 132 1.92 21.47 5.61
C ALA A 132 1.12 22.04 4.42
N GLY A 133 -0.22 22.20 4.54
CA GLY A 133 -1.10 22.74 3.50
C GLY A 133 -1.78 21.69 2.63
N GLY A 134 -1.71 20.43 2.98
CA GLY A 134 -2.36 19.30 2.30
C GLY A 134 -1.46 18.11 2.06
N GLY A 135 -2.00 17.10 1.38
CA GLY A 135 -1.26 15.88 1.07
C GLY A 135 -2.10 14.84 0.33
N SER A 136 -1.52 13.69 0.09
CA SER A 136 -2.22 12.56 -0.53
C SER A 136 -1.96 11.26 0.21
N ILE A 137 -3.02 10.47 0.43
CA ILE A 137 -2.94 9.14 1.02
C ILE A 137 -3.50 8.14 0.02
N VAL A 138 -2.74 7.09 -0.28
CA VAL A 138 -3.20 6.00 -1.12
C VAL A 138 -3.14 4.69 -0.35
N ASN A 139 -4.28 4.05 -0.20
CA ASN A 139 -4.40 2.76 0.45
C ASN A 139 -4.38 1.64 -0.60
N VAL A 140 -3.59 0.61 -0.39
CA VAL A 140 -3.60 -0.60 -1.22
C VAL A 140 -4.62 -1.58 -0.64
N SER A 141 -5.85 -1.50 -1.16
CA SER A 141 -6.94 -2.44 -0.83
C SER A 141 -6.87 -3.68 -1.71
N SER A 142 -7.98 -4.13 -2.26
CA SER A 142 -8.11 -5.26 -3.18
C SER A 142 -9.47 -5.22 -3.87
N CYS A 143 -9.58 -5.78 -5.08
CA CYS A 143 -10.88 -6.08 -5.68
C CYS A 143 -11.75 -6.95 -4.76
N TRP A 144 -11.15 -7.84 -3.99
CA TRP A 144 -11.86 -8.67 -2.99
C TRP A 144 -12.31 -7.91 -1.74
N GLY A 145 -11.88 -6.67 -1.55
CA GLY A 145 -12.48 -5.75 -0.59
C GLY A 145 -13.75 -5.07 -1.12
N ILE A 146 -14.02 -5.18 -2.42
CA ILE A 146 -15.23 -4.67 -3.07
C ILE A 146 -16.22 -5.80 -3.31
N ASN A 147 -15.73 -6.87 -3.97
CA ASN A 147 -16.50 -8.07 -4.30
C ASN A 147 -15.80 -9.29 -3.67
N PRO A 148 -16.31 -9.83 -2.55
CA PRO A 148 -15.64 -10.89 -1.80
C PRO A 148 -15.55 -12.20 -2.58
N GLY A 149 -14.35 -12.82 -2.59
CA GLY A 149 -14.12 -14.16 -3.13
C GLY A 149 -14.26 -15.26 -2.07
N PRO A 150 -14.45 -16.52 -2.48
CA PRO A 150 -14.61 -17.65 -1.57
C PRO A 150 -13.29 -17.98 -0.83
N ASN A 151 -13.40 -18.55 0.36
CA ASN A 151 -12.26 -19.00 1.18
C ASN A 151 -11.22 -17.92 1.53
N HIS A 152 -11.65 -16.66 1.62
CA HIS A 152 -10.81 -15.54 2.00
C HIS A 152 -11.54 -14.58 2.95
N LEU A 153 -12.35 -15.13 3.86
CA LEU A 153 -13.25 -14.37 4.73
C LEU A 153 -12.55 -13.18 5.39
N ILE A 154 -11.50 -13.44 6.16
CA ILE A 154 -10.86 -12.37 6.94
C ILE A 154 -10.10 -11.38 6.04
N TYR A 155 -9.49 -11.84 4.95
CA TYR A 155 -8.83 -10.97 3.99
C TYR A 155 -9.85 -10.02 3.33
N CYS A 156 -10.95 -10.54 2.79
CA CYS A 156 -12.01 -9.74 2.18
C CYS A 156 -12.58 -8.73 3.19
N THR A 157 -12.85 -9.16 4.42
CA THR A 157 -13.37 -8.31 5.50
C THR A 157 -12.43 -7.14 5.79
N THR A 158 -11.13 -7.42 5.95
CA THR A 158 -10.15 -6.37 6.26
C THR A 158 -9.94 -5.39 5.10
N LYS A 159 -9.94 -5.88 3.87
CA LYS A 159 -9.81 -5.03 2.67
C LYS A 159 -11.08 -4.21 2.40
N ALA A 160 -12.26 -4.74 2.73
CA ALA A 160 -13.52 -3.99 2.71
C ALA A 160 -13.53 -2.89 3.79
N ALA A 161 -13.03 -3.17 4.99
CA ALA A 161 -12.87 -2.17 6.04
C ALA A 161 -11.95 -1.02 5.61
N LEU A 162 -10.80 -1.33 4.98
CA LEU A 162 -9.89 -0.31 4.45
C LEU A 162 -10.52 0.51 3.31
N ALA A 163 -11.31 -0.13 2.43
CA ALA A 163 -12.04 0.54 1.37
C ALA A 163 -13.11 1.50 1.93
N ALA A 164 -13.88 1.07 2.94
CA ALA A 164 -14.85 1.93 3.63
C ALA A 164 -14.16 3.12 4.33
N MET A 165 -13.06 2.85 5.07
CA MET A 165 -12.23 3.88 5.71
C MET A 165 -11.73 4.92 4.70
N THR A 166 -11.29 4.49 3.52
CA THR A 166 -10.86 5.40 2.43
C THR A 166 -11.96 6.37 2.02
N LYS A 167 -13.19 5.89 1.83
CA LYS A 167 -14.34 6.73 1.44
C LYS A 167 -14.70 7.74 2.52
N CYS A 168 -14.75 7.32 3.79
CA CYS A 168 -15.05 8.19 4.92
C CYS A 168 -14.00 9.29 5.04
N LEU A 169 -12.74 8.92 5.14
CA LEU A 169 -11.64 9.86 5.36
C LEU A 169 -11.42 10.80 4.17
N GLY A 170 -11.62 10.32 2.92
CA GLY A 170 -11.56 11.16 1.74
C GLY A 170 -12.59 12.30 1.80
N ARG A 171 -13.81 12.01 2.29
CA ARG A 171 -14.86 13.03 2.50
C ARG A 171 -14.52 13.95 3.66
N ASP A 172 -14.07 13.40 4.79
CA ASP A 172 -13.86 14.14 6.03
C ASP A 172 -12.72 15.16 5.93
N HIS A 173 -11.66 14.83 5.15
CA HIS A 173 -10.42 15.61 5.10
C HIS A 173 -10.18 16.37 3.78
N ALA A 174 -11.09 16.29 2.82
CA ALA A 174 -10.99 17.02 1.55
C ALA A 174 -10.86 18.54 1.73
N HIS A 175 -11.56 19.09 2.72
CA HIS A 175 -11.51 20.54 3.05
C HIS A 175 -10.13 20.98 3.57
N GLN A 176 -9.28 20.06 4.02
CA GLN A 176 -7.90 20.30 4.45
C GLN A 176 -6.89 20.14 3.30
N ASN A 177 -7.37 20.03 2.05
CA ASN A 177 -6.55 19.73 0.88
C ASN A 177 -5.80 18.38 1.00
N ILE A 178 -6.41 17.40 1.72
CA ILE A 178 -5.89 16.04 1.85
C ILE A 178 -6.78 15.10 1.06
N ARG A 179 -6.21 14.46 0.04
CA ARG A 179 -6.91 13.49 -0.79
C ARG A 179 -6.60 12.09 -0.31
N ILE A 180 -7.62 11.26 -0.13
CA ILE A 180 -7.46 9.88 0.32
C ILE A 180 -8.19 8.98 -0.64
N ASN A 181 -7.46 8.09 -1.32
CA ASN A 181 -7.99 7.17 -2.31
C ASN A 181 -7.45 5.75 -2.07
N ALA A 182 -8.03 4.76 -2.72
CA ALA A 182 -7.49 3.40 -2.70
C ALA A 182 -7.32 2.87 -4.13
N VAL A 183 -6.25 2.10 -4.31
CA VAL A 183 -6.14 1.14 -5.41
C VAL A 183 -6.66 -0.21 -4.93
N CYS A 184 -7.39 -0.89 -5.80
CA CYS A 184 -7.98 -2.20 -5.53
C CYS A 184 -7.49 -3.19 -6.60
N PRO A 185 -6.25 -3.71 -6.45
CA PRO A 185 -5.72 -4.70 -7.37
C PRO A 185 -6.48 -6.02 -7.31
N ASN A 186 -6.52 -6.72 -8.43
CA ASN A 186 -6.82 -8.14 -8.50
C ASN A 186 -5.51 -8.94 -8.33
N GLU A 187 -5.27 -9.99 -9.12
CA GLU A 187 -4.01 -10.74 -9.06
C GLU A 187 -2.83 -9.89 -9.55
N VAL A 188 -1.77 -9.85 -8.77
CA VAL A 188 -0.52 -9.16 -9.07
C VAL A 188 0.65 -10.14 -8.97
N ASN A 189 1.51 -10.17 -9.97
CA ASN A 189 2.69 -11.05 -10.03
C ASN A 189 3.73 -10.65 -8.98
N THR A 190 3.57 -11.13 -7.77
CA THR A 190 4.42 -10.82 -6.62
C THR A 190 4.96 -12.08 -5.96
N PRO A 191 6.04 -11.99 -5.17
CA PRO A 191 6.49 -13.09 -4.34
C PRO A 191 5.38 -13.67 -3.45
N MET A 192 4.50 -12.83 -2.91
CA MET A 192 3.36 -13.27 -2.09
C MET A 192 2.41 -14.19 -2.87
N LEU A 193 2.11 -13.87 -4.13
CA LEU A 193 1.26 -14.71 -4.98
C LEU A 193 1.94 -16.03 -5.27
N ARG A 194 3.23 -16.01 -5.65
CA ARG A 194 4.02 -17.21 -5.96
C ARG A 194 4.14 -18.15 -4.78
N THR A 195 4.50 -17.63 -3.60
CA THR A 195 4.52 -18.41 -2.35
C THR A 195 3.14 -18.99 -2.02
N GLY A 196 2.06 -18.25 -2.33
CA GLY A 196 0.70 -18.76 -2.17
C GLY A 196 0.37 -19.95 -3.08
N PHE A 197 1.00 -20.09 -4.24
CA PHE A 197 0.91 -21.28 -5.10
C PHE A 197 1.73 -22.43 -4.54
N GLU A 198 2.98 -22.18 -4.15
CA GLU A 198 3.88 -23.18 -3.55
C GLU A 198 3.27 -23.85 -2.31
N ILE A 199 2.67 -23.08 -1.40
CA ILE A 199 1.97 -23.59 -0.21
C ILE A 199 0.83 -24.55 -0.59
N ARG A 200 0.21 -24.37 -1.75
CA ARG A 200 -0.85 -25.25 -2.28
C ARG A 200 -0.32 -26.42 -3.07
N GLY A 201 1.00 -26.57 -3.19
CA GLY A 201 1.65 -27.63 -3.97
C GLY A 201 1.54 -27.42 -5.49
N LEU A 202 1.29 -26.19 -5.95
CA LEU A 202 1.21 -25.82 -7.36
C LEU A 202 2.55 -25.27 -7.83
N ASN A 203 2.89 -25.51 -9.11
CA ASN A 203 4.00 -24.80 -9.75
C ASN A 203 3.60 -23.34 -9.98
N PRO A 204 4.36 -22.35 -9.48
CA PRO A 204 3.98 -20.95 -9.63
C PRO A 204 3.90 -20.45 -11.08
N ASP A 205 4.79 -20.94 -11.97
CA ASP A 205 4.80 -20.48 -13.35
C ASP A 205 3.59 -21.01 -14.12
N ASP A 206 3.23 -22.28 -13.94
CA ASP A 206 2.05 -22.88 -14.55
C ASP A 206 0.76 -22.20 -14.03
N ALA A 207 0.69 -21.94 -12.73
CA ALA A 207 -0.46 -21.30 -12.11
C ALA A 207 -0.61 -19.81 -12.53
N ILE A 208 0.49 -19.10 -12.77
CA ILE A 208 0.47 -17.75 -13.31
C ILE A 208 -0.01 -17.77 -14.76
N GLU A 209 0.43 -18.72 -15.57
CA GLU A 209 -0.02 -18.83 -16.95
C GLU A 209 -1.53 -19.12 -17.04
N GLU A 210 -2.05 -20.00 -16.17
CA GLU A 210 -3.49 -20.24 -16.06
C GLU A 210 -4.24 -18.97 -15.65
N LEU A 211 -3.69 -18.20 -14.70
CA LEU A 211 -4.28 -16.91 -14.30
C LEU A 211 -4.28 -15.90 -15.45
N ASN A 212 -3.18 -15.79 -16.20
CA ASN A 212 -3.07 -14.90 -17.36
C ASN A 212 -4.20 -15.16 -18.36
N GLN A 213 -4.49 -16.43 -18.66
CA GLN A 213 -5.57 -16.83 -19.57
C GLN A 213 -6.96 -16.47 -19.04
N SER A 214 -7.11 -16.31 -17.71
CA SER A 214 -8.39 -15.94 -17.08
C SER A 214 -8.66 -14.42 -17.08
N VAL A 215 -7.66 -13.61 -17.42
CA VAL A 215 -7.77 -12.13 -17.40
C VAL A 215 -8.03 -11.62 -18.83
N PRO A 216 -9.10 -10.84 -19.08
CA PRO A 216 -9.44 -10.36 -20.43
C PRO A 216 -8.31 -9.62 -21.17
N ILE A 217 -7.47 -8.84 -20.44
CA ILE A 217 -6.31 -8.16 -21.04
C ILE A 217 -5.15 -9.12 -21.39
N GLY A 218 -5.22 -10.40 -20.97
CA GLY A 218 -4.28 -11.46 -21.32
C GLY A 218 -3.14 -11.70 -20.31
N HIS A 219 -3.07 -10.94 -19.24
CA HIS A 219 -2.06 -11.15 -18.17
C HIS A 219 -2.57 -10.64 -16.83
N ILE A 220 -2.05 -11.21 -15.72
CA ILE A 220 -2.22 -10.63 -14.38
C ILE A 220 -1.34 -9.38 -14.26
N ALA A 221 -1.70 -8.47 -13.36
CA ALA A 221 -0.97 -7.21 -13.24
C ALA A 221 0.47 -7.43 -12.78
N GLU A 222 1.39 -6.66 -13.35
CA GLU A 222 2.73 -6.50 -12.81
C GLU A 222 2.74 -5.43 -11.70
N PRO A 223 3.62 -5.54 -10.69
CA PRO A 223 3.71 -4.55 -9.62
C PRO A 223 3.86 -3.10 -10.08
N GLU A 224 4.50 -2.90 -11.24
CA GLU A 224 4.70 -1.56 -11.81
C GLU A 224 3.39 -0.94 -12.31
N GLU A 225 2.44 -1.74 -12.78
CA GLU A 225 1.11 -1.26 -13.21
C GLU A 225 0.32 -0.72 -12.02
N ILE A 226 0.44 -1.38 -10.85
CA ILE A 226 -0.13 -0.85 -9.60
C ILE A 226 0.57 0.45 -9.18
N ALA A 227 1.89 0.49 -9.21
CA ALA A 227 2.68 1.67 -8.86
C ALA A 227 2.35 2.88 -9.75
N ASN A 228 2.03 2.67 -11.03
CA ASN A 228 1.62 3.73 -11.95
C ASN A 228 0.30 4.39 -11.50
N VAL A 229 -0.70 3.59 -11.12
CA VAL A 229 -1.99 4.11 -10.64
C VAL A 229 -1.83 4.79 -9.27
N VAL A 230 -1.03 4.23 -8.36
CA VAL A 230 -0.71 4.85 -7.07
C VAL A 230 -0.07 6.22 -7.27
N SER A 231 0.91 6.33 -8.16
CA SER A 231 1.58 7.59 -8.49
C SER A 231 0.61 8.62 -9.10
N PHE A 232 -0.26 8.19 -10.02
CA PHE A 232 -1.29 9.06 -10.59
C PHE A 232 -2.24 9.58 -9.51
N LEU A 233 -2.80 8.70 -8.66
CA LEU A 233 -3.74 9.09 -7.61
C LEU A 233 -3.15 10.07 -6.59
N SER A 234 -1.84 10.04 -6.37
CA SER A 234 -1.17 10.97 -5.46
C SER A 234 -0.73 12.28 -6.14
N SER A 235 -0.74 12.37 -7.45
CA SER A 235 -0.31 13.55 -8.21
C SER A 235 -1.41 14.63 -8.31
N ASP A 236 -1.02 15.82 -8.76
CA ASP A 236 -1.94 16.93 -9.03
C ASP A 236 -2.89 16.65 -10.20
N GLU A 237 -2.56 15.71 -11.08
CA GLU A 237 -3.45 15.28 -12.17
C GLU A 237 -4.74 14.65 -11.62
N ALA A 238 -4.67 14.05 -10.42
CA ALA A 238 -5.79 13.45 -9.71
C ALA A 238 -6.45 14.41 -8.67
N ARG A 239 -6.23 15.71 -8.75
CA ARG A 239 -6.65 16.68 -7.72
C ARG A 239 -8.16 16.70 -7.42
N TYR A 240 -8.99 16.20 -8.32
CA TYR A 240 -10.44 16.13 -8.13
C TYR A 240 -10.95 14.74 -7.76
N ILE A 241 -10.01 13.78 -7.57
CA ILE A 241 -10.31 12.41 -7.15
C ILE A 241 -10.05 12.28 -5.63
N CYS A 242 -11.14 12.05 -4.86
CA CYS A 242 -11.08 11.90 -3.42
C CYS A 242 -12.13 10.90 -2.93
N GLY A 243 -11.76 9.98 -2.06
CA GLY A 243 -12.62 8.92 -1.57
C GLY A 243 -12.90 7.80 -2.58
N SER A 244 -12.12 7.73 -3.67
CA SER A 244 -12.35 6.78 -4.75
C SER A 244 -11.65 5.45 -4.50
N LEU A 245 -12.28 4.37 -4.98
CA LEU A 245 -11.72 3.04 -5.06
C LEU A 245 -11.47 2.72 -6.53
N VAL A 246 -10.21 2.55 -6.92
CA VAL A 246 -9.82 2.30 -8.31
C VAL A 246 -9.45 0.84 -8.48
N GLU A 247 -10.31 0.07 -9.15
CA GLU A 247 -10.05 -1.32 -9.47
C GLU A 247 -9.00 -1.42 -10.57
N ILE A 248 -8.00 -2.30 -10.35
CA ILE A 248 -6.94 -2.62 -11.31
C ILE A 248 -7.02 -4.12 -11.56
N ASN A 249 -7.88 -4.53 -12.50
CA ASN A 249 -8.32 -5.91 -12.66
C ASN A 249 -8.19 -6.48 -14.07
N GLY A 250 -7.64 -5.74 -15.04
CA GLY A 250 -7.47 -6.20 -16.40
C GLY A 250 -8.77 -6.59 -17.12
N GLY A 251 -9.91 -6.05 -16.66
CA GLY A 251 -11.24 -6.40 -17.15
C GLY A 251 -11.83 -7.67 -16.54
N LYS A 252 -11.11 -8.35 -15.63
CA LYS A 252 -11.62 -9.52 -14.92
C LYS A 252 -12.60 -9.06 -13.84
N ALA A 253 -13.87 -9.32 -14.07
CA ALA A 253 -14.89 -9.09 -13.06
C ALA A 253 -14.68 -10.06 -11.88
N VAL A 254 -14.72 -9.50 -10.68
CA VAL A 254 -14.67 -10.26 -9.44
C VAL A 254 -16.09 -10.29 -8.90
N TYR A 255 -16.76 -11.44 -9.02
CA TYR A 255 -18.12 -11.68 -8.54
C TYR A 255 -18.10 -12.69 -7.41
#